data_000e842fe83950532c73bff709f2b41d
#
_entry.id   000e842fe83950532c73bff709f2b41d
#
_cell.length_a   1.000
_cell.length_b   1.000
_cell.length_c   1.000
_cell.angle_alpha   90.00
_cell.angle_beta   90.00
_cell.angle_gamma   90.00
#
_symmetry.space_group_name_H-M   'P 1'
#
loop_
_entity.id
_entity.type
_entity.pdbx_description
1 polymer ?
#
loop_
_entity_poly.entity_id
_entity_poly.type
_entity_poly.pdbx_seq_one_letter_code
_entity_poly.pdbx_strand_id
1 'polypeptide(L)'
;MLKIQRFVCNPIQENTYIVSDSTGEAAIIDCGAFFPEEHEAIKKYIETNQLKPVVLLGTHGHLDHHLGDSFVFDIWKLKPQVHEGDKELMQSLPEQAQNLLQLSLTASNFVPVGKYLRDGDDI
;
A
#
# COMPACT_ATOMS: atom_id res chain seq x y z
N MET A 1 2.82 13.42 -18.66
CA MET A 1 2.13 14.10 -17.55
C MET A 1 1.73 13.07 -16.51
N LEU A 2 1.94 13.36 -15.25
CA LEU A 2 1.53 12.47 -14.16
C LEU A 2 0.04 12.64 -13.86
N LYS A 3 -0.63 11.52 -13.63
CA LYS A 3 -1.99 11.49 -13.10
C LYS A 3 -1.94 10.96 -11.69
N ILE A 4 -2.69 11.59 -10.78
CA ILE A 4 -2.79 11.18 -9.39
C ILE A 4 -4.26 10.94 -9.06
N GLN A 5 -4.58 9.73 -8.61
CA GLN A 5 -5.91 9.38 -8.13
C GLN A 5 -5.84 9.04 -6.65
N ARG A 6 -6.70 9.65 -5.86
CA ARG A 6 -6.78 9.42 -4.42
C ARG A 6 -7.98 8.53 -4.11
N PHE A 7 -7.78 7.61 -3.16
CA PHE A 7 -8.83 6.79 -2.56
C PHE A 7 -8.77 6.95 -1.06
N VAL A 8 -9.92 7.16 -0.41
CA VAL A 8 -9.99 7.18 1.05
C VAL A 8 -10.36 5.78 1.50
N CYS A 9 -9.51 5.17 2.32
CA CYS A 9 -9.60 3.75 2.65
C CYS A 9 -9.61 3.53 4.17
N ASN A 10 -10.13 2.38 4.58
CA ASN A 10 -10.18 1.79 5.91
C ASN A 10 -10.90 2.66 6.97
N PRO A 11 -11.12 2.14 8.20
CA PRO A 11 -11.86 2.88 9.22
C PRO A 11 -11.19 4.18 9.68
N ILE A 12 -9.88 4.31 9.42
CA ILE A 12 -9.10 5.51 9.82
C ILE A 12 -9.18 6.59 8.76
N GLN A 13 -9.77 6.30 7.59
CA GLN A 13 -9.90 7.24 6.46
C GLN A 13 -8.54 7.69 5.93
N GLU A 14 -7.68 6.71 5.70
CA GLU A 14 -6.34 6.94 5.14
C GLU A 14 -6.42 7.23 3.65
N ASN A 15 -5.50 8.05 3.14
CA ASN A 15 -5.41 8.38 1.72
C ASN A 15 -4.45 7.43 1.00
N THR A 16 -4.99 6.67 0.04
CA THR A 16 -4.23 5.82 -0.86
C THR A 16 -4.12 6.51 -2.21
N TYR A 17 -2.92 6.55 -2.79
CA TYR A 17 -2.69 7.23 -4.06
C TYR A 17 -2.24 6.25 -5.14
N ILE A 18 -2.74 6.46 -6.35
CA ILE A 18 -2.22 5.80 -7.55
C ILE A 18 -1.68 6.89 -8.47
N VAL A 19 -0.38 6.83 -8.74
CA VAL A 19 0.33 7.80 -9.58
C VAL A 19 0.75 7.09 -10.86
N SER A 20 0.35 7.63 -12.00
CA SER A 20 0.67 7.03 -13.30
C SER A 20 1.16 8.08 -14.28
N ASP A 21 1.82 7.63 -15.35
CA ASP A 21 2.28 8.51 -16.42
C ASP A 21 1.76 8.03 -17.78
N SER A 22 2.22 8.65 -18.84
CA SER A 22 1.77 8.37 -20.21
C SER A 22 2.15 6.97 -20.69
N THR A 23 3.08 6.28 -20.03
CA THR A 23 3.45 4.90 -20.39
C THR A 23 2.43 3.88 -19.90
N GLY A 24 1.55 4.27 -18.98
CA GLY A 24 0.63 3.36 -18.32
C GLY A 24 1.20 2.69 -17.08
N GLU A 25 2.47 2.89 -16.79
CA GLU A 25 3.04 2.38 -15.54
C GLU A 25 2.56 3.21 -14.36
N ALA A 26 2.33 2.54 -13.22
CA ALA A 26 1.76 3.18 -12.05
C ALA A 26 2.47 2.76 -10.77
N ALA A 27 2.54 3.70 -9.83
CA ALA A 27 2.94 3.44 -8.45
C ALA A 27 1.69 3.47 -7.57
N ILE A 28 1.58 2.50 -6.66
CA ILE A 28 0.56 2.50 -5.62
C ILE A 28 1.24 2.97 -4.34
N ILE A 29 0.73 4.04 -3.73
CA ILE A 29 1.35 4.67 -2.57
C ILE A 29 0.40 4.55 -1.38
N ASP A 30 0.90 3.99 -0.28
CA ASP A 30 0.17 3.87 0.98
C ASP A 30 -1.17 3.14 0.81
N CYS A 31 -1.14 1.91 0.30
CA CYS A 31 -2.37 1.16 0.09
C CYS A 31 -2.99 0.73 1.40
N GLY A 32 -4.00 1.46 1.83
CA GLY A 32 -4.77 1.17 3.04
C GLY A 32 -6.09 0.47 2.78
N ALA A 33 -6.31 -0.07 1.59
CA ALA A 33 -7.57 -0.71 1.21
C ALA A 33 -7.87 -1.90 2.14
N PHE A 34 -8.94 -1.79 2.90
CA PHE A 34 -9.31 -2.76 3.92
C PHE A 34 -10.63 -3.46 3.60
N PHE A 35 -11.66 -2.68 3.20
CA PHE A 35 -12.97 -3.22 2.88
C PHE A 35 -13.02 -3.73 1.43
N PRO A 36 -13.86 -4.75 1.13
CA PRO A 36 -13.99 -5.26 -0.23
C PRO A 36 -14.33 -4.19 -1.28
N GLU A 37 -15.14 -3.20 -0.92
CA GLU A 37 -15.52 -2.10 -1.82
C GLU A 37 -14.30 -1.27 -2.21
N GLU A 38 -13.36 -1.11 -1.28
CA GLU A 38 -12.12 -0.38 -1.52
C GLU A 38 -11.20 -1.14 -2.46
N HIS A 39 -11.08 -2.45 -2.27
CA HIS A 39 -10.33 -3.32 -3.18
C HIS A 39 -10.91 -3.23 -4.60
N GLU A 40 -12.22 -3.32 -4.74
CA GLU A 40 -12.87 -3.27 -6.04
C GLU A 40 -12.69 -1.90 -6.71
N ALA A 41 -12.79 -0.81 -5.96
CA ALA A 41 -12.64 0.54 -6.51
C ALA A 41 -11.23 0.74 -7.09
N ILE A 42 -10.20 0.33 -6.37
CA ILE A 42 -8.81 0.44 -6.83
C ILE A 42 -8.56 -0.46 -8.04
N LYS A 43 -9.01 -1.70 -7.98
CA LYS A 43 -8.85 -2.66 -9.07
C LYS A 43 -9.54 -2.15 -10.34
N LYS A 44 -10.78 -1.67 -10.21
CA LYS A 44 -11.54 -1.13 -11.34
C LYS A 44 -10.85 0.09 -11.96
N TYR A 45 -10.34 0.99 -11.14
CA TYR A 45 -9.61 2.16 -11.63
C TYR A 45 -8.40 1.75 -12.47
N ILE A 46 -7.61 0.80 -11.96
CA ILE A 46 -6.41 0.31 -12.64
C ILE A 46 -6.78 -0.37 -13.96
N GLU A 47 -7.79 -1.24 -13.95
CA GLU A 47 -8.24 -1.93 -15.15
C GLU A 47 -8.84 -0.98 -16.19
N THR A 48 -9.72 -0.07 -15.77
CA THR A 48 -10.40 0.88 -16.66
C THR A 48 -9.41 1.80 -17.35
N ASN A 49 -8.35 2.22 -16.64
CA ASN A 49 -7.34 3.11 -17.20
C ASN A 49 -6.16 2.36 -17.81
N GLN A 50 -6.23 1.03 -17.90
CA GLN A 50 -5.20 0.19 -18.53
C GLN A 50 -3.82 0.44 -17.91
N LEU A 51 -3.76 0.56 -16.58
CA LEU A 51 -2.53 0.81 -15.86
C LEU A 51 -1.83 -0.49 -15.50
N LYS A 52 -0.50 -0.41 -15.41
CA LYS A 52 0.34 -1.51 -14.95
C LYS A 52 1.05 -1.10 -13.67
N PRO A 53 0.59 -1.54 -12.50
CA PRO A 53 1.31 -1.28 -11.25
C PRO A 53 2.68 -1.94 -11.27
N VAL A 54 3.71 -1.14 -10.97
CA VAL A 54 5.10 -1.61 -11.00
C VAL A 54 5.79 -1.49 -9.65
N VAL A 55 5.22 -0.72 -8.71
CA VAL A 55 5.80 -0.53 -7.40
C VAL A 55 4.72 -0.22 -6.38
N LEU A 56 4.90 -0.73 -5.16
CA LEU A 56 4.08 -0.42 -3.99
C LEU A 56 4.96 0.29 -2.98
N LEU A 57 4.64 1.55 -2.68
CA LEU A 57 5.43 2.39 -1.79
C LEU A 57 4.67 2.68 -0.51
N GLY A 58 5.38 2.70 0.63
CA GLY A 58 4.87 3.20 1.89
C GLY A 58 5.62 4.46 2.29
N THR A 59 4.89 5.52 2.63
CA THR A 59 5.51 6.75 3.12
C THR A 59 6.03 6.57 4.55
N HIS A 60 5.38 5.67 5.31
CA HIS A 60 5.81 5.30 6.65
C HIS A 60 5.15 3.97 7.05
N GLY A 61 5.54 3.44 8.21
CA GLY A 61 5.14 2.10 8.64
C GLY A 61 3.89 2.02 9.53
N HIS A 62 3.01 3.02 9.51
CA HIS A 62 1.77 2.96 10.27
C HIS A 62 0.74 2.04 9.61
N LEU A 63 -0.05 1.34 10.42
CA LEU A 63 -0.97 0.30 10.00
C LEU A 63 -1.94 0.73 8.91
N ASP A 64 -2.53 1.93 9.04
CA ASP A 64 -3.55 2.40 8.11
C ASP A 64 -3.02 2.55 6.67
N HIS A 65 -1.70 2.67 6.51
CA HIS A 65 -1.05 2.76 5.21
C HIS A 65 -0.65 1.40 4.63
N HIS A 66 -0.90 0.30 5.35
CA HIS A 66 -0.46 -1.04 4.95
C HIS A 66 -1.57 -2.10 4.98
N LEU A 67 -2.79 -1.72 5.31
CA LEU A 67 -3.91 -2.67 5.38
C LEU A 67 -4.25 -3.30 4.02
N GLY A 68 -3.85 -2.66 2.91
CA GLY A 68 -4.08 -3.18 1.57
C GLY A 68 -2.88 -3.87 0.93
N ASP A 69 -1.76 -4.00 1.63
CA ASP A 69 -0.55 -4.59 1.05
C ASP A 69 -0.80 -6.01 0.53
N SER A 70 -1.51 -6.84 1.27
CA SER A 70 -1.81 -8.22 0.85
C SER A 70 -2.71 -8.27 -0.38
N PHE A 71 -3.68 -7.37 -0.49
CA PHE A 71 -4.51 -7.23 -1.67
C PHE A 71 -3.65 -6.92 -2.91
N VAL A 72 -2.72 -5.97 -2.79
CA VAL A 72 -1.81 -5.61 -3.89
C VAL A 72 -0.92 -6.79 -4.26
N PHE A 73 -0.37 -7.47 -3.27
CA PHE A 73 0.49 -8.63 -3.51
C PHE A 73 -0.26 -9.77 -4.22
N ASP A 74 -1.49 -10.03 -3.79
CA ASP A 74 -2.29 -11.12 -4.37
C ASP A 74 -2.54 -10.90 -5.87
N ILE A 75 -2.79 -9.65 -6.30
CA ILE A 75 -3.16 -9.35 -7.67
C ILE A 75 -1.94 -9.03 -8.53
N TRP A 76 -1.05 -8.15 -8.05
CA TRP A 76 0.06 -7.63 -8.86
C TRP A 76 1.43 -8.13 -8.43
N LYS A 77 1.50 -8.93 -7.37
CA LYS A 77 2.74 -9.54 -6.85
C LYS A 77 3.78 -8.52 -6.44
N LEU A 78 3.35 -7.35 -5.98
CA LEU A 78 4.22 -6.30 -5.48
C LEU A 78 4.33 -6.37 -3.96
N LYS A 79 5.56 -6.24 -3.45
CA LYS A 79 5.82 -6.14 -2.02
C LYS A 79 6.04 -4.69 -1.64
N PRO A 80 5.65 -4.28 -0.42
CA PRO A 80 5.82 -2.89 -0.02
C PRO A 80 7.29 -2.50 0.09
N GLN A 81 7.61 -1.27 -0.31
CA GLN A 81 8.92 -0.67 -0.15
C GLN A 81 8.77 0.55 0.75
N VAL A 82 9.55 0.60 1.82
CA VAL A 82 9.51 1.69 2.81
C VAL A 82 10.94 2.11 3.14
N HIS A 83 11.08 3.32 3.70
CA HIS A 83 12.39 3.79 4.16
C HIS A 83 12.92 2.87 5.28
N GLU A 84 14.24 2.66 5.31
CA GLU A 84 14.86 1.78 6.30
C GLU A 84 14.61 2.22 7.74
N GLY A 85 14.39 3.51 7.97
CA GLY A 85 14.04 4.06 9.29
C GLY A 85 12.71 3.55 9.84
N ASP A 86 11.83 3.00 9.00
CA ASP A 86 10.52 2.50 9.42
C ASP A 86 10.49 0.98 9.60
N LYS A 87 11.64 0.33 9.61
CA LYS A 87 11.72 -1.13 9.76
C LYS A 87 11.01 -1.63 11.02
N GLU A 88 11.23 -0.97 12.15
CA GLU A 88 10.62 -1.38 13.42
C GLU A 88 9.10 -1.20 13.39
N LEU A 89 8.62 -0.09 12.82
CA LEU A 89 7.18 0.14 12.66
C LEU A 89 6.54 -0.96 11.81
N MET A 90 7.17 -1.34 10.70
CA MET A 90 6.66 -2.41 9.85
C MET A 90 6.58 -3.74 10.59
N GLN A 91 7.54 -4.04 11.44
CA GLN A 91 7.55 -5.26 12.24
C GLN A 91 6.49 -5.24 13.34
N SER A 92 6.00 -4.07 13.73
CA SER A 92 4.98 -3.90 14.76
C SER A 92 3.56 -3.85 14.22
N LEU A 93 3.32 -4.09 12.92
CA LEU A 93 1.98 -4.00 12.33
C LEU A 93 0.93 -4.85 13.06
N PRO A 94 1.20 -6.10 13.48
CA PRO A 94 0.21 -6.86 14.26
C PRO A 94 -0.16 -6.20 15.59
N GLU A 95 0.82 -5.61 16.28
CA GLU A 95 0.57 -4.90 17.54
C GLU A 95 -0.22 -3.62 17.29
N GLN A 96 0.08 -2.90 16.21
CA GLN A 96 -0.69 -1.73 15.82
C GLN A 96 -2.15 -2.09 15.54
N ALA A 97 -2.39 -3.23 14.87
CA ALA A 97 -3.73 -3.70 14.58
C ALA A 97 -4.53 -3.94 15.86
N GLN A 98 -3.92 -4.57 16.86
CA GLN A 98 -4.57 -4.81 18.13
C GLN A 98 -4.86 -3.50 18.87
N ASN A 99 -3.91 -2.58 18.89
CA ASN A 99 -4.03 -1.34 19.65
C ASN A 99 -4.97 -0.31 18.99
N LEU A 100 -4.95 -0.20 17.67
CA LEU A 100 -5.70 0.82 16.95
C LEU A 100 -7.08 0.37 16.50
N LEU A 101 -7.22 -0.88 16.07
CA LEU A 101 -8.45 -1.40 15.48
C LEU A 101 -9.01 -2.60 16.26
N GLN A 102 -8.35 -3.02 17.31
CA GLN A 102 -8.72 -4.21 18.11
C GLN A 102 -8.85 -5.47 17.25
N LEU A 103 -7.99 -5.58 16.24
CA LEU A 103 -7.93 -6.73 15.35
C LEU A 103 -6.80 -7.67 15.76
N SER A 104 -7.11 -8.96 15.83
CA SER A 104 -6.12 -10.00 16.15
C SER A 104 -5.47 -10.48 14.87
N LEU A 105 -4.49 -9.73 14.38
CA LEU A 105 -3.71 -10.08 13.20
C LEU A 105 -2.32 -10.53 13.61
N THR A 106 -1.73 -11.41 12.80
CA THR A 106 -0.36 -11.91 13.01
C THR A 106 0.54 -11.47 11.88
N ALA A 107 1.84 -11.73 12.00
CA ALA A 107 2.80 -11.40 10.94
C ALA A 107 2.41 -12.01 9.59
N SER A 108 1.77 -13.19 9.58
CA SER A 108 1.33 -13.85 8.35
C SER A 108 0.22 -13.12 7.61
N ASN A 109 -0.48 -12.18 8.25
CA ASN A 109 -1.50 -11.35 7.61
C ASN A 109 -0.90 -10.17 6.84
N PHE A 110 0.39 -9.93 6.96
CA PHE A 110 1.08 -8.81 6.32
C PHE A 110 2.15 -9.31 5.35
N VAL A 111 2.30 -8.59 4.24
CA VAL A 111 3.32 -8.92 3.25
C VAL A 111 4.67 -8.40 3.75
N PRO A 112 5.73 -9.23 3.73
CA PRO A 112 7.06 -8.75 4.10
C PRO A 112 7.52 -7.61 3.20
N VAL A 113 8.32 -6.69 3.75
CA VAL A 113 8.92 -5.61 2.97
C VAL A 113 9.83 -6.21 1.91
N GLY A 114 9.64 -5.78 0.66
CA GLY A 114 10.44 -6.26 -0.46
C GLY A 114 11.79 -5.57 -0.56
N LYS A 115 11.84 -4.29 -0.20
CA LYS A 115 13.05 -3.49 -0.25
C LYS A 115 12.95 -2.34 0.74
N TYR A 116 14.02 -2.09 1.50
CA TYR A 116 14.12 -0.90 2.33
C TYR A 116 14.81 0.21 1.54
N LEU A 117 14.19 1.38 1.51
CA LEU A 117 14.68 2.52 0.75
C LEU A 117 15.59 3.38 1.61
N ARG A 118 16.53 4.07 0.95
CA ARG A 118 17.44 5.04 1.56
C ARG A 118 17.35 6.34 0.80
N ASP A 119 17.79 7.42 1.44
CA ASP A 119 17.84 8.72 0.79
C ASP A 119 18.68 8.64 -0.49
N GLY A 120 18.12 9.17 -1.57
CA GLY A 120 18.79 9.17 -2.88
C GLY A 120 18.50 7.94 -3.74
N ASP A 121 17.78 6.94 -3.24
CA ASP A 121 17.40 5.78 -4.05
C ASP A 121 16.42 6.19 -5.16
N ASP A 122 16.62 5.61 -6.33
CA ASP A 122 15.67 5.70 -7.44
C ASP A 122 14.62 4.59 -7.31
N ILE A 123 13.41 4.91 -7.67
CA ILE A 123 12.28 3.99 -7.57
C ILE A 123 11.91 3.42 -8.93
#